data_5686b0156ccf9a5dcf5698386e5b27b9
#
_entry.id   5686b0156ccf9a5dcf5698386e5b27b9
#
_cell.length_a   1.000
_cell.length_b   1.000
_cell.length_c   1.000
_cell.angle_alpha   90.00
_cell.angle_beta   90.00
_cell.angle_gamma   90.00
#
_symmetry.space_group_name_H-M   'P 1'
#
loop_
_entity.id
_entity.type
_entity.pdbx_description
1 polymer ?
#
loop_
_entity_poly.entity_id
_entity_poly.type
_entity_poly.pdbx_seq_one_letter_code
_entity_poly.pdbx_strand_id
1 'polypeptide(L)'
;FGEGRFNGTIVTTIEPNVQAYVEEVIGNVQNEWHSKNTGIIVMDPHTGAIIAMGQYPSFNLNDFGNVDSVSQYNNNTVENVYEMGSIIKPITMAIGLETKAVTAHTTYNDKGSLTLDGRTFYNYDHKVRGVVDMQAVLNNSLNTGVAFVVSQVGNERFVEYMKKFFAEETGIDLPAEGSPLV
;
A
#
# COMPACT_ATOMS: atom_id res chain seq x y z
N PHE A 1 32.09 -0.83 -0.65
CA PHE A 1 31.85 0.17 -1.69
C PHE A 1 32.95 0.02 -2.71
N GLY A 2 32.64 -0.53 -3.91
CA GLY A 2 33.58 -0.70 -5.01
C GLY A 2 33.99 0.66 -5.60
N GLU A 3 35.21 0.78 -6.10
CA GLU A 3 35.71 1.95 -6.82
C GLU A 3 35.02 2.10 -8.20
N GLY A 4 33.70 2.29 -8.21
CA GLY A 4 32.99 2.63 -9.42
C GLY A 4 33.03 4.13 -9.67
N ARG A 5 34.06 4.62 -10.33
CA ARG A 5 34.11 6.00 -10.82
C ARG A 5 33.37 6.11 -12.14
N PHE A 6 32.05 6.13 -12.08
CA PHE A 6 31.24 6.61 -13.20
C PHE A 6 31.01 8.10 -13.01
N ASN A 7 31.70 8.94 -13.78
CA ASN A 7 31.35 10.34 -13.92
C ASN A 7 30.13 10.41 -14.85
N GLY A 8 28.97 10.67 -14.29
CA GLY A 8 27.73 10.80 -15.02
C GLY A 8 26.76 11.74 -14.32
N THR A 9 25.79 12.25 -15.05
CA THR A 9 24.66 13.00 -14.51
C THR A 9 23.49 12.05 -14.34
N ILE A 10 22.91 11.97 -13.14
CA ILE A 10 21.65 11.27 -12.89
C ILE A 10 20.54 12.27 -13.11
N VAL A 11 19.59 11.94 -14.01
CA VAL A 11 18.37 12.72 -14.22
C VAL A 11 17.24 11.93 -13.59
N THR A 12 16.57 12.51 -12.62
CA THR A 12 15.42 11.91 -11.92
C THR A 12 14.12 12.56 -12.35
N THR A 13 13.00 11.92 -12.02
CA THR A 13 11.64 12.46 -12.21
C THR A 13 11.18 13.27 -10.99
N ILE A 14 12.01 13.42 -9.98
CA ILE A 14 11.69 14.14 -8.75
C ILE A 14 11.45 15.63 -9.03
N GLU A 15 10.31 16.14 -8.60
CA GLU A 15 9.94 17.55 -8.65
C GLU A 15 10.31 18.20 -7.31
N PRO A 16 11.25 19.18 -7.29
CA PRO A 16 11.84 19.68 -6.03
C PRO A 16 10.82 20.29 -5.06
N ASN A 17 9.80 21.01 -5.55
CA ASN A 17 8.82 21.63 -4.68
C ASN A 17 7.89 20.59 -4.04
N VAL A 18 7.51 19.55 -4.79
CA VAL A 18 6.70 18.43 -4.27
C VAL A 18 7.51 17.63 -3.25
N GLN A 19 8.80 17.40 -3.55
CA GLN A 19 9.71 16.70 -2.63
C GLN A 19 9.85 17.47 -1.31
N ALA A 20 10.10 18.78 -1.36
CA ALA A 20 10.20 19.61 -0.16
C ALA A 20 8.91 19.57 0.68
N TYR A 21 7.76 19.59 0.04
CA TYR A 21 6.48 19.48 0.74
C TYR A 21 6.26 18.09 1.35
N VAL A 22 6.66 17.03 0.68
CA VAL A 22 6.63 15.65 1.23
C VAL A 22 7.48 15.56 2.50
N GLU A 23 8.68 16.14 2.49
CA GLU A 23 9.57 16.13 3.66
C GLU A 23 8.98 16.93 4.83
N GLU A 24 8.35 18.07 4.57
CA GLU A 24 7.62 18.85 5.58
C GLU A 24 6.46 18.04 6.18
N VAL A 25 5.65 17.38 5.34
CA VAL A 25 4.52 16.56 5.80
C VAL A 25 5.02 15.39 6.66
N ILE A 26 6.08 14.71 6.27
CA ILE A 26 6.70 13.63 7.06
C ILE A 26 7.13 14.17 8.44
N GLY A 27 7.78 15.33 8.48
CA GLY A 27 8.17 15.97 9.73
C GLY A 27 6.98 16.29 10.63
N ASN A 28 5.89 16.80 10.07
CA ASN A 28 4.66 17.10 10.81
C ASN A 28 4.01 15.82 11.37
N VAL A 29 3.89 14.75 10.56
CA VAL A 29 3.38 13.44 11.00
C VAL A 29 4.23 12.88 12.13
N GLN A 30 5.57 12.98 12.01
CA GLN A 30 6.47 12.50 13.04
C GLN A 30 6.32 13.27 14.35
N ASN A 31 6.18 14.59 14.29
CA ASN A 31 6.00 15.43 15.47
C ASN A 31 4.65 15.17 16.18
N GLU A 32 3.60 14.91 15.41
CA GLU A 32 2.26 14.70 15.96
C GLU A 32 2.04 13.27 16.47
N TRP A 33 2.48 12.26 15.71
CA TRP A 33 2.14 10.86 15.95
C TRP A 33 3.26 10.02 16.53
N HIS A 34 4.50 10.53 16.54
CA HIS A 34 5.70 9.81 16.99
C HIS A 34 5.82 8.40 16.36
N SER A 35 5.49 8.32 15.06
CA SER A 35 5.52 7.06 14.32
C SER A 35 6.95 6.51 14.22
N LYS A 36 7.10 5.19 14.24
CA LYS A 36 8.42 4.56 14.09
C LYS A 36 8.93 4.68 12.65
N ASN A 37 8.01 4.56 11.70
CA ASN A 37 8.29 4.68 10.27
C ASN A 37 7.16 5.48 9.63
N THR A 38 7.52 6.39 8.74
CA THR A 38 6.60 7.12 7.88
C THR A 38 7.17 7.11 6.47
N GLY A 39 6.37 6.80 5.46
CA GLY A 39 6.79 6.84 4.07
C GLY A 39 5.73 7.51 3.20
N ILE A 40 6.17 8.28 2.22
CA ILE A 40 5.30 8.92 1.23
C ILE A 40 5.92 8.71 -0.15
N ILE A 41 5.11 8.26 -1.10
CA ILE A 41 5.45 8.23 -2.52
C ILE A 41 4.37 9.02 -3.26
N VAL A 42 4.79 9.96 -4.10
CA VAL A 42 3.93 10.68 -5.03
C VAL A 42 4.27 10.26 -6.45
N MET A 43 3.30 9.74 -7.17
CA MET A 43 3.48 9.17 -8.49
C MET A 43 2.51 9.80 -9.48
N ASP A 44 2.96 10.03 -10.70
CA ASP A 44 2.08 10.36 -11.82
C ASP A 44 1.32 9.10 -12.27
N PRO A 45 -0.01 9.08 -12.17
CA PRO A 45 -0.79 7.90 -12.52
C PRO A 45 -0.83 7.58 -14.02
N HIS A 46 -0.42 8.51 -14.89
CA HIS A 46 -0.41 8.31 -16.34
C HIS A 46 0.88 7.68 -16.84
N THR A 47 1.99 7.98 -16.18
CA THR A 47 3.34 7.57 -16.63
C THR A 47 4.00 6.58 -15.68
N GLY A 48 3.57 6.52 -14.41
CA GLY A 48 4.23 5.79 -13.34
C GLY A 48 5.47 6.50 -12.80
N ALA A 49 5.81 7.70 -13.29
CA ALA A 49 6.97 8.44 -12.83
C ALA A 49 6.84 8.84 -11.35
N ILE A 50 7.87 8.61 -10.56
CA ILE A 50 7.93 9.04 -9.16
C ILE A 50 8.27 10.53 -9.13
N ILE A 51 7.34 11.34 -8.64
CA ILE A 51 7.45 12.80 -8.53
C ILE A 51 8.11 13.22 -7.23
N ALA A 52 7.83 12.49 -6.15
CA ALA A 52 8.47 12.66 -4.86
C ALA A 52 8.46 11.35 -4.08
N MET A 53 9.49 11.17 -3.24
CA MET A 53 9.61 10.02 -2.35
C MET A 53 10.35 10.44 -1.08
N GLY A 54 9.75 10.17 0.07
CA GLY A 54 10.37 10.50 1.35
C GLY A 54 10.02 9.49 2.42
N GLN A 55 10.85 9.43 3.45
CA GLN A 55 10.66 8.53 4.59
C GLN A 55 11.18 9.11 5.91
N TYR A 56 10.70 8.55 7.01
CA TYR A 56 11.28 8.69 8.34
C TYR A 56 11.44 7.29 8.97
N PRO A 57 12.55 6.97 9.63
CA PRO A 57 13.76 7.78 9.75
C PRO A 57 14.49 7.90 8.40
N SER A 58 15.24 8.99 8.25
CA SER A 58 16.04 9.31 7.07
C SER A 58 17.40 9.83 7.51
N PHE A 59 18.24 10.20 6.55
CA PHE A 59 19.56 10.77 6.81
C PHE A 59 19.80 12.01 5.93
N ASN A 60 20.75 12.85 6.36
CA ASN A 60 21.15 14.01 5.58
C ASN A 60 22.12 13.59 4.47
N LEU A 61 21.73 13.75 3.21
CA LEU A 61 22.57 13.44 2.05
C LEU A 61 23.88 14.25 2.00
N ASN A 62 23.91 15.43 2.63
CA ASN A 62 25.11 16.26 2.71
C ASN A 62 26.01 15.90 3.91
N ASP A 63 25.53 15.07 4.84
CA ASP A 63 26.23 14.56 6.02
C ASP A 63 25.91 13.10 6.27
N PHE A 64 26.11 12.30 5.25
CA PHE A 64 25.71 10.88 5.23
C PHE A 64 26.51 10.00 6.22
N GLY A 65 27.62 10.46 6.75
CA GLY A 65 28.39 9.75 7.77
C GLY A 65 27.81 9.84 9.19
N ASN A 66 26.85 10.74 9.42
CA ASN A 66 26.28 11.02 10.73
C ASN A 66 24.86 10.42 10.83
N VAL A 67 24.79 9.12 11.11
CA VAL A 67 23.54 8.36 11.27
C VAL A 67 23.58 7.58 12.58
N ASP A 68 22.42 7.45 13.22
CA ASP A 68 22.27 6.66 14.44
C ASP A 68 22.32 5.15 14.17
N SER A 69 21.92 4.74 12.97
CA SER A 69 21.87 3.34 12.55
C SER A 69 22.08 3.20 11.05
N VAL A 70 22.80 2.14 10.65
CA VAL A 70 23.00 1.75 9.24
C VAL A 70 21.66 1.53 8.50
N SER A 71 20.61 1.13 9.23
CA SER A 71 19.27 0.94 8.66
C SER A 71 18.63 2.23 8.12
N GLN A 72 19.14 3.41 8.50
CA GLN A 72 18.66 4.69 7.96
C GLN A 72 19.02 4.87 6.46
N TYR A 73 20.02 4.12 5.95
CA TYR A 73 20.36 4.12 4.53
C TYR A 73 19.39 3.32 3.68
N ASN A 74 18.58 2.44 4.29
CA ASN A 74 17.60 1.66 3.54
C ASN A 74 16.44 2.55 3.10
N ASN A 75 15.99 2.36 1.88
CA ASN A 75 14.77 2.99 1.40
C ASN A 75 13.56 2.12 1.77
N ASN A 76 13.02 2.34 2.96
CA ASN A 76 11.91 1.55 3.47
C ASN A 76 10.64 1.65 2.61
N THR A 77 10.51 2.69 1.77
CA THR A 77 9.34 2.83 0.89
C THR A 77 9.31 1.81 -0.25
N VAL A 78 10.46 1.22 -0.60
CA VAL A 78 10.58 0.23 -1.67
C VAL A 78 11.17 -1.11 -1.20
N GLU A 79 11.96 -1.11 -0.12
CA GLU A 79 12.62 -2.32 0.39
C GLU A 79 11.74 -3.12 1.35
N ASN A 80 10.82 -2.47 2.05
CA ASN A 80 9.99 -3.11 3.06
C ASN A 80 8.63 -3.55 2.50
N VAL A 81 8.13 -4.65 3.07
CA VAL A 81 6.78 -5.13 2.83
C VAL A 81 5.84 -4.60 3.91
N TYR A 82 4.70 -4.07 3.52
CA TYR A 82 3.70 -3.50 4.42
C TYR A 82 2.35 -4.22 4.29
N GLU A 83 1.66 -4.36 5.42
CA GLU A 83 0.25 -4.74 5.42
C GLU A 83 -0.59 -3.51 5.05
N MET A 84 -1.09 -3.48 3.82
CA MET A 84 -1.81 -2.31 3.26
C MET A 84 -3.14 -2.05 3.95
N GLY A 85 -3.70 -3.06 4.63
CA GLY A 85 -4.95 -2.93 5.36
C GLY A 85 -6.14 -2.58 4.47
N SER A 86 -7.00 -1.69 4.95
CA SER A 86 -8.28 -1.37 4.30
C SER A 86 -8.17 -0.67 2.95
N ILE A 87 -7.01 -0.15 2.57
CA ILE A 87 -6.82 0.47 1.25
C ILE A 87 -6.86 -0.56 0.10
N ILE A 88 -6.74 -1.85 0.39
CA ILE A 88 -6.91 -2.94 -0.58
C ILE A 88 -8.39 -3.23 -0.89
N LYS A 89 -9.33 -2.79 -0.05
CA LYS A 89 -10.76 -3.11 -0.23
C LYS A 89 -11.38 -2.58 -1.53
N PRO A 90 -11.05 -1.37 -2.00
CA PRO A 90 -11.49 -0.92 -3.33
C PRO A 90 -11.01 -1.83 -4.46
N ILE A 91 -9.78 -2.35 -4.40
CA ILE A 91 -9.23 -3.28 -5.39
C ILE A 91 -9.99 -4.63 -5.31
N THR A 92 -10.20 -5.15 -4.12
CA THR A 92 -11.01 -6.36 -3.90
C THR A 92 -12.41 -6.20 -4.51
N MET A 93 -13.04 -5.04 -4.30
CA MET A 93 -14.36 -4.76 -4.87
C MET A 93 -14.31 -4.63 -6.40
N ALA A 94 -13.28 -3.97 -6.95
CA ALA A 94 -13.08 -3.86 -8.39
C ALA A 94 -12.96 -5.26 -9.04
N ILE A 95 -12.22 -6.17 -8.42
CA ILE A 95 -12.11 -7.57 -8.86
C ILE A 95 -13.48 -8.25 -8.84
N GLY A 96 -14.25 -8.06 -7.76
CA GLY A 96 -15.59 -8.63 -7.63
C GLY A 96 -16.56 -8.16 -8.73
N LEU A 97 -16.50 -6.87 -9.07
CA LEU A 97 -17.31 -6.26 -10.13
C LEU A 97 -16.85 -6.70 -11.51
N GLU A 98 -15.55 -6.68 -11.81
CA GLU A 98 -14.97 -7.07 -13.09
C GLU A 98 -15.24 -8.52 -13.42
N THR A 99 -15.11 -9.40 -12.44
CA THR A 99 -15.41 -10.82 -12.58
C THR A 99 -16.90 -11.14 -12.64
N LYS A 100 -17.76 -10.13 -12.44
CA LYS A 100 -19.22 -10.26 -12.33
C LYS A 100 -19.65 -11.20 -11.19
N ALA A 101 -18.79 -11.46 -10.22
CA ALA A 101 -19.10 -12.24 -9.03
C ALA A 101 -20.07 -11.50 -8.10
N VAL A 102 -19.97 -10.18 -8.09
CA VAL A 102 -20.91 -9.27 -7.40
C VAL A 102 -21.27 -8.09 -8.29
N THR A 103 -22.32 -7.39 -7.93
CA THR A 103 -22.74 -6.09 -8.46
C THR A 103 -22.84 -5.08 -7.33
N ALA A 104 -22.98 -3.79 -7.62
CA ALA A 104 -23.20 -2.77 -6.60
C ALA A 104 -24.43 -3.06 -5.70
N HIS A 105 -25.42 -3.75 -6.25
CA HIS A 105 -26.68 -4.12 -5.56
C HIS A 105 -26.65 -5.53 -4.94
N THR A 106 -25.56 -6.29 -5.10
CA THR A 106 -25.42 -7.57 -4.41
C THR A 106 -25.43 -7.33 -2.91
N THR A 107 -26.19 -8.12 -2.18
CA THR A 107 -26.29 -8.02 -0.72
C THR A 107 -25.71 -9.25 -0.03
N TYR A 108 -25.24 -9.07 1.18
CA TYR A 108 -24.86 -10.15 2.09
C TYR A 108 -25.34 -9.83 3.51
N ASN A 109 -25.40 -10.84 4.38
CA ASN A 109 -25.80 -10.66 5.78
C ASN A 109 -24.55 -10.47 6.65
N ASP A 110 -24.27 -9.22 7.03
CA ASP A 110 -23.19 -8.88 7.94
C ASP A 110 -23.51 -9.27 9.38
N LYS A 111 -22.82 -10.27 9.89
CA LYS A 111 -22.90 -10.77 11.27
C LYS A 111 -21.86 -10.13 12.21
N GLY A 112 -21.13 -9.11 11.73
CA GLY A 112 -20.04 -8.46 12.48
C GLY A 112 -18.75 -9.27 12.56
N SER A 113 -18.82 -10.58 12.28
CA SER A 113 -17.67 -11.48 12.25
C SER A 113 -17.84 -12.58 11.20
N LEU A 114 -16.73 -13.19 10.80
CA LEU A 114 -16.68 -14.32 9.89
C LEU A 114 -15.55 -15.25 10.31
N THR A 115 -15.81 -16.56 10.29
CA THR A 115 -14.79 -17.57 10.54
C THR A 115 -14.46 -18.30 9.23
N LEU A 116 -13.20 -18.27 8.83
CA LEU A 116 -12.65 -18.99 7.68
C LEU A 116 -11.41 -19.77 8.15
N ASP A 117 -11.32 -21.02 7.77
CA ASP A 117 -10.18 -21.91 8.08
C ASP A 117 -9.78 -21.89 9.56
N GLY A 118 -10.77 -21.88 10.45
CA GLY A 118 -10.56 -21.87 11.90
C GLY A 118 -10.12 -20.53 12.49
N ARG A 119 -9.98 -19.48 11.70
CA ARG A 119 -9.68 -18.12 12.16
C ARG A 119 -10.90 -17.24 12.08
N THR A 120 -11.21 -16.52 13.16
CA THR A 120 -12.31 -15.57 13.22
C THR A 120 -11.77 -14.16 13.11
N PHE A 121 -12.29 -13.38 12.18
CA PHE A 121 -12.03 -11.97 12.03
C PHE A 121 -13.32 -11.17 12.13
N TYR A 122 -13.19 -9.91 12.49
CA TYR A 122 -14.28 -9.02 12.85
C TYR A 122 -14.24 -7.75 12.00
N ASN A 123 -15.39 -7.10 11.86
CA ASN A 123 -15.41 -5.70 11.49
C ASN A 123 -14.73 -4.87 12.60
N TYR A 124 -14.10 -3.75 12.24
CA TYR A 124 -13.31 -2.94 13.16
C TYR A 124 -14.08 -2.54 14.43
N ASP A 125 -15.37 -2.20 14.27
CA ASP A 125 -16.26 -1.75 15.35
C ASP A 125 -17.09 -2.88 15.97
N HIS A 126 -16.89 -4.13 15.56
CA HIS A 126 -17.62 -5.32 16.02
C HIS A 126 -19.14 -5.25 15.87
N LYS A 127 -19.69 -4.28 15.11
CA LYS A 127 -21.12 -4.14 14.90
C LYS A 127 -21.66 -5.14 13.90
N VAL A 128 -22.89 -5.62 14.17
CA VAL A 128 -23.71 -6.39 13.24
C VAL A 128 -24.61 -5.42 12.47
N ARG A 129 -24.57 -5.49 11.13
CA ARG A 129 -25.37 -4.59 10.28
C ARG A 129 -26.51 -5.27 9.58
N GLY A 130 -26.59 -6.60 9.65
CA GLY A 130 -27.60 -7.37 8.93
C GLY A 130 -27.39 -7.33 7.42
N VAL A 131 -28.49 -7.30 6.66
CA VAL A 131 -28.39 -7.31 5.18
C VAL A 131 -27.97 -5.94 4.68
N VAL A 132 -26.81 -5.88 4.03
CA VAL A 132 -26.20 -4.67 3.43
C VAL A 132 -25.70 -4.96 2.02
N ASP A 133 -25.60 -3.92 1.19
CA ASP A 133 -25.10 -4.00 -0.18
C ASP A 133 -23.58 -3.74 -0.26
N MET A 134 -23.03 -3.85 -1.47
CA MET A 134 -21.60 -3.67 -1.73
C MET A 134 -21.14 -2.21 -1.53
N GLN A 135 -22.03 -1.24 -1.70
CA GLN A 135 -21.72 0.16 -1.39
C GLN A 135 -21.50 0.34 0.13
N ALA A 136 -22.34 -0.27 0.95
CA ALA A 136 -22.19 -0.23 2.41
C ALA A 136 -20.90 -0.94 2.87
N VAL A 137 -20.45 -1.99 2.18
CA VAL A 137 -19.15 -2.66 2.44
C VAL A 137 -18.01 -1.66 2.36
N LEU A 138 -17.95 -0.84 1.30
CA LEU A 138 -16.90 0.16 1.13
C LEU A 138 -17.08 1.34 2.11
N ASN A 139 -18.28 1.88 2.23
CA ASN A 139 -18.56 3.03 3.08
C ASN A 139 -18.22 2.79 4.57
N ASN A 140 -18.43 1.56 5.04
CA ASN A 140 -18.16 1.17 6.42
C ASN A 140 -16.88 0.34 6.57
N SER A 141 -16.13 0.17 5.50
CA SER A 141 -14.86 -0.61 5.50
C SER A 141 -15.03 -2.01 6.12
N LEU A 142 -16.08 -2.77 5.71
CA LEU A 142 -16.44 -4.05 6.32
C LEU A 142 -15.46 -5.17 5.91
N ASN A 143 -14.76 -5.72 6.89
CA ASN A 143 -13.86 -6.86 6.68
C ASN A 143 -14.62 -8.11 6.23
N THR A 144 -15.78 -8.37 6.86
CA THR A 144 -16.64 -9.51 6.51
C THR A 144 -17.20 -9.38 5.10
N GLY A 145 -17.48 -8.14 4.64
CA GLY A 145 -18.00 -7.87 3.31
C GLY A 145 -16.99 -8.14 2.19
N VAL A 146 -15.74 -7.71 2.35
CA VAL A 146 -14.71 -8.02 1.34
C VAL A 146 -14.36 -9.51 1.33
N ALA A 147 -14.39 -10.18 2.47
CA ALA A 147 -14.24 -11.64 2.52
C ALA A 147 -15.39 -12.36 1.78
N PHE A 148 -16.64 -11.85 1.91
CA PHE A 148 -17.75 -12.33 1.10
C PHE A 148 -17.46 -12.14 -0.39
N VAL A 149 -16.99 -10.95 -0.84
CA VAL A 149 -16.64 -10.72 -2.24
C VAL A 149 -15.59 -11.73 -2.73
N VAL A 150 -14.51 -11.97 -1.98
CA VAL A 150 -13.48 -12.96 -2.34
C VAL A 150 -14.09 -14.36 -2.45
N SER A 151 -14.99 -14.73 -1.53
CA SER A 151 -15.66 -16.03 -1.59
C SER A 151 -16.52 -16.22 -2.84
N GLN A 152 -17.12 -15.14 -3.38
CA GLN A 152 -17.89 -15.18 -4.62
C GLN A 152 -17.00 -15.25 -5.86
N VAL A 153 -15.84 -14.59 -5.84
CA VAL A 153 -14.83 -14.61 -6.92
C VAL A 153 -14.13 -15.97 -7.00
N GLY A 154 -13.84 -16.56 -5.84
CA GLY A 154 -13.00 -17.76 -5.69
C GLY A 154 -11.51 -17.42 -5.62
N ASN A 155 -10.78 -18.21 -4.82
CA ASN A 155 -9.38 -17.92 -4.46
C ASN A 155 -8.45 -17.83 -5.68
N GLU A 156 -8.52 -18.81 -6.59
CA GLU A 156 -7.63 -18.86 -7.77
C GLU A 156 -7.80 -17.62 -8.65
N ARG A 157 -9.05 -17.28 -8.94
CA ARG A 157 -9.37 -16.13 -9.79
C ARG A 157 -9.02 -14.79 -9.10
N PHE A 158 -9.22 -14.73 -7.78
CA PHE A 158 -8.85 -13.56 -7.00
C PHE A 158 -7.32 -13.31 -7.06
N VAL A 159 -6.51 -14.35 -6.85
CA VAL A 159 -5.04 -14.27 -6.95
C VAL A 159 -4.58 -13.88 -8.36
N GLU A 160 -5.20 -14.44 -9.41
CA GLU A 160 -4.90 -14.06 -10.80
C GLU A 160 -5.09 -12.54 -11.01
N TYR A 161 -6.19 -11.96 -10.52
CA TYR A 161 -6.47 -10.55 -10.65
C TYR A 161 -5.55 -9.68 -9.76
N MET A 162 -5.24 -10.14 -8.54
CA MET A 162 -4.28 -9.46 -7.68
C MET A 162 -2.93 -9.28 -8.37
N LYS A 163 -2.45 -10.32 -9.06
CA LYS A 163 -1.20 -10.27 -9.86
C LYS A 163 -1.28 -9.27 -11.02
N LYS A 164 -2.46 -9.03 -11.59
CA LYS A 164 -2.64 -7.99 -12.63
C LYS A 164 -2.57 -6.58 -12.08
N PHE A 165 -2.98 -6.36 -10.81
CA PHE A 165 -2.86 -5.06 -10.16
C PHE A 165 -1.45 -4.81 -9.60
N PHE A 166 -0.82 -5.86 -9.09
CA PHE A 166 0.48 -5.80 -8.44
C PHE A 166 1.46 -6.64 -9.26
N ALA A 167 2.09 -6.00 -10.25
CA ALA A 167 3.11 -6.63 -11.08
C ALA A 167 4.25 -7.20 -10.21
N GLU A 168 4.95 -8.21 -10.75
CA GLU A 168 6.10 -8.79 -10.08
C GLU A 168 7.28 -7.82 -9.96
N GLU A 169 7.35 -6.82 -10.87
CA GLU A 169 8.36 -5.76 -10.89
C GLU A 169 7.67 -4.40 -11.10
N THR A 170 8.07 -3.40 -10.32
CA THR A 170 7.50 -2.03 -10.45
C THR A 170 8.22 -1.20 -11.53
N GLY A 171 9.44 -1.55 -11.89
CA GLY A 171 10.29 -0.79 -12.81
C GLY A 171 10.82 0.52 -12.21
N ILE A 172 10.81 0.66 -10.89
CA ILE A 172 11.25 1.87 -10.18
C ILE A 172 12.75 2.15 -10.32
N ASP A 173 13.55 1.17 -10.78
CA ASP A 173 15.00 1.27 -10.99
C ASP A 173 15.76 1.76 -9.73
N LEU A 174 15.36 1.25 -8.58
CA LEU A 174 16.04 1.47 -7.30
C LEU A 174 16.65 0.15 -6.80
N PRO A 175 17.84 0.21 -6.14
CA PRO A 175 18.43 -0.99 -5.56
C PRO A 175 17.58 -1.55 -4.43
N ALA A 176 17.61 -2.88 -4.26
CA ALA A 176 16.99 -3.61 -3.16
C ALA A 176 15.45 -3.47 -3.07
N GLU A 177 14.76 -3.25 -4.19
CA GLU A 177 13.32 -3.30 -4.22
C GLU A 177 12.80 -4.64 -3.65
N GLY A 178 11.85 -4.55 -2.70
CA GLY A 178 11.21 -5.73 -2.10
C GLY A 178 10.36 -6.46 -3.13
N SER A 179 10.49 -7.79 -3.22
CA SER A 179 9.60 -8.59 -4.08
C SER A 179 8.16 -8.53 -3.57
N PRO A 180 7.16 -8.34 -4.45
CA PRO A 180 5.77 -8.36 -4.04
C PRO A 180 5.38 -9.73 -3.50
N LEU A 181 4.61 -9.74 -2.41
CA LEU A 181 4.03 -10.95 -1.80
C LEU A 181 2.57 -11.10 -2.26
N VAL A 182 2.35 -11.71 -3.42
CA VAL A 182 1.02 -12.00 -3.97
C VAL A 182 0.88 -13.48 -4.30
#